data_a24c1217eed94b6f5fffdcb24af41cc8
#
_entry.id   a24c1217eed94b6f5fffdcb24af41cc8
#
_cell.length_a   1.000
_cell.length_b   1.000
_cell.length_c   1.000
_cell.angle_alpha   90.00
_cell.angle_beta   90.00
_cell.angle_gamma   90.00
#
_symmetry.space_group_name_H-M   'P 1'
#
loop_
_entity.id
_entity.type
_entity.pdbx_description
1 polymer ?
#
loop_
_entity_poly.entity_id
_entity_poly.type
_entity_poly.pdbx_seq_one_letter_code
_entity_poly.pdbx_strand_id
1 'polypeptide(L)'
;MASGSSSYPGSPASFPERDELASRVEAYHRSGDVGVLLDQLRALAKRTPPDQLKALAQDYREMPEVVIPLYERVVADVPGDAQAIVVLANAYWLTGRGPGVVGPMAAKATQIDPANRGAWHLWALAEPDLRKRVDRWHEVTKRFPADQLARAALADNATSLAHEEQDVVALKLAIATYESLLAESTQTAQRLALEHTLNTLRSWRW
;
A
#
# COMPACT_ATOMS: atom_id res chain seq x y z
N MET A 1 -0.54 -42.07 38.03
CA MET A 1 -0.70 -40.65 37.73
C MET A 1 0.22 -40.31 36.57
N ALA A 2 -0.36 -40.21 35.38
CA ALA A 2 0.39 -39.93 34.16
C ALA A 2 0.18 -38.42 33.83
N SER A 3 1.29 -37.69 33.89
CA SER A 3 1.33 -36.27 33.56
C SER A 3 1.33 -36.13 32.03
N GLY A 4 0.17 -35.74 31.45
CA GLY A 4 0.07 -35.40 30.06
C GLY A 4 0.73 -34.06 29.78
N SER A 5 1.85 -34.05 29.08
CA SER A 5 2.46 -32.86 28.50
C SER A 5 1.59 -32.36 27.33
N SER A 6 0.86 -31.29 27.56
CA SER A 6 0.14 -30.56 26.51
C SER A 6 1.15 -29.89 25.58
N SER A 7 1.34 -30.44 24.41
CA SER A 7 2.08 -29.80 23.32
C SER A 7 1.20 -28.73 22.69
N TYR A 8 1.52 -27.46 22.86
CA TYR A 8 0.92 -26.36 22.08
C TYR A 8 1.34 -26.50 20.60
N PRO A 9 0.39 -26.62 19.66
CA PRO A 9 0.72 -26.58 18.26
C PRO A 9 0.83 -25.11 17.84
N GLY A 10 2.00 -24.68 17.35
CA GLY A 10 2.11 -23.43 16.63
C GLY A 10 3.27 -22.51 16.95
N SER A 11 4.46 -23.03 17.23
CA SER A 11 5.65 -22.22 16.97
C SER A 11 5.82 -22.10 15.45
N PRO A 12 5.97 -20.88 14.89
CA PRO A 12 6.29 -20.75 13.47
C PRO A 12 7.58 -21.51 13.19
N ALA A 13 7.56 -22.40 12.19
CA ALA A 13 8.72 -23.19 11.84
C ALA A 13 9.95 -22.28 11.69
N SER A 14 10.97 -22.50 12.50
CA SER A 14 12.24 -21.79 12.39
C SER A 14 12.92 -22.29 11.12
N PHE A 15 12.88 -21.49 10.06
CA PHE A 15 13.67 -21.74 8.87
C PHE A 15 15.08 -21.17 9.12
N PRO A 16 16.16 -21.87 8.75
CA PRO A 16 17.53 -21.37 8.85
C PRO A 16 17.70 -19.97 8.20
N GLU A 17 16.94 -19.70 7.16
CA GLU A 17 16.91 -18.43 6.44
C GLU A 17 16.38 -17.26 7.28
N ARG A 18 15.54 -17.53 8.29
CA ARG A 18 15.02 -16.49 9.20
C ARG A 18 16.15 -15.95 10.10
N ASP A 19 16.93 -16.83 10.70
CA ASP A 19 18.06 -16.43 11.54
C ASP A 19 19.14 -15.75 10.72
N GLU A 20 19.36 -16.23 9.50
CA GLU A 20 20.29 -15.61 8.56
C GLU A 20 19.84 -14.21 8.17
N LEU A 21 18.56 -14.01 7.82
CA LEU A 21 18.00 -12.69 7.50
C LEU A 21 18.12 -11.73 8.69
N ALA A 22 17.75 -12.19 9.89
CA ALA A 22 17.85 -11.39 11.12
C ALA A 22 19.29 -10.92 11.35
N SER A 23 20.26 -11.83 11.25
CA SER A 23 21.69 -11.51 11.42
C SER A 23 22.19 -10.46 10.41
N ARG A 24 21.72 -10.53 9.16
CA ARG A 24 22.08 -9.56 8.11
C ARG A 24 21.48 -8.18 8.36
N VAL A 25 20.21 -8.12 8.79
CA VAL A 25 19.56 -6.87 9.16
C VAL A 25 20.24 -6.24 10.39
N GLU A 26 20.60 -7.03 11.39
CA GLU A 26 21.38 -6.54 12.54
C GLU A 26 22.77 -5.99 12.13
N ALA A 27 23.44 -6.67 11.21
CA ALA A 27 24.73 -6.19 10.68
C ALA A 27 24.56 -4.86 9.95
N TYR A 28 23.49 -4.72 9.15
CA TYR A 28 23.13 -3.46 8.49
C TYR A 28 22.83 -2.34 9.50
N HIS A 29 22.05 -2.60 10.54
CA HIS A 29 21.80 -1.58 11.59
C HIS A 29 23.06 -1.10 12.29
N ARG A 30 24.10 -1.94 12.39
CA ARG A 30 25.40 -1.56 12.98
C ARG A 30 26.30 -0.80 12.02
N SER A 31 26.31 -1.17 10.74
CA SER A 31 27.26 -0.64 9.75
C SER A 31 26.68 0.53 8.92
N GLY A 32 25.38 0.58 8.71
CA GLY A 32 24.70 1.48 7.76
C GLY A 32 24.95 1.12 6.29
N ASP A 33 25.61 -0.01 5.99
CA ASP A 33 25.97 -0.38 4.62
C ASP A 33 24.83 -1.10 3.91
N VAL A 34 23.99 -0.31 3.24
CA VAL A 34 22.85 -0.82 2.47
C VAL A 34 23.30 -1.64 1.26
N GLY A 35 24.46 -1.35 0.66
CA GLY A 35 24.99 -2.09 -0.50
C GLY A 35 25.26 -3.55 -0.15
N VAL A 36 25.98 -3.77 0.95
CA VAL A 36 26.25 -5.11 1.47
C VAL A 36 24.95 -5.84 1.83
N LEU A 37 23.99 -5.16 2.47
CA LEU A 37 22.68 -5.75 2.77
C LEU A 37 21.99 -6.23 1.51
N LEU A 38 21.85 -5.38 0.49
CA LEU A 38 21.16 -5.70 -0.76
C LEU A 38 21.77 -6.89 -1.48
N ASP A 39 23.11 -6.97 -1.54
CA ASP A 39 23.79 -8.10 -2.19
C ASP A 39 23.56 -9.41 -1.43
N GLN A 40 23.61 -9.36 -0.09
CA GLN A 40 23.32 -10.51 0.75
C GLN A 40 21.86 -10.97 0.63
N LEU A 41 20.90 -10.04 0.56
CA LEU A 41 19.48 -10.36 0.39
C LEU A 41 19.17 -10.94 -0.98
N ARG A 42 19.79 -10.44 -2.04
CA ARG A 42 19.68 -11.03 -3.37
C ARG A 42 20.26 -12.46 -3.43
N ALA A 43 21.38 -12.70 -2.74
CA ALA A 43 21.94 -14.04 -2.64
C ALA A 43 21.02 -15.00 -1.86
N LEU A 44 20.41 -14.54 -0.77
CA LEU A 44 19.40 -15.28 -0.01
C LEU A 44 18.19 -15.59 -0.90
N ALA A 45 17.63 -14.58 -1.59
CA ALA A 45 16.45 -14.72 -2.42
C ALA A 45 16.63 -15.72 -3.58
N LYS A 46 17.83 -15.83 -4.14
CA LYS A 46 18.11 -16.78 -5.23
C LYS A 46 17.94 -18.25 -4.86
N ARG A 47 18.13 -18.60 -3.58
CA ARG A 47 18.09 -20.00 -3.11
C ARG A 47 16.83 -20.33 -2.29
N THR A 48 16.04 -19.32 -1.93
CA THR A 48 14.86 -19.46 -1.09
C THR A 48 13.60 -19.50 -1.93
N PRO A 49 12.69 -20.47 -1.73
CA PRO A 49 11.42 -20.53 -2.45
C PRO A 49 10.53 -19.31 -2.23
N PRO A 50 9.69 -18.89 -3.22
CA PRO A 50 8.85 -17.71 -3.15
C PRO A 50 7.97 -17.60 -1.90
N ASP A 51 7.34 -18.70 -1.48
CA ASP A 51 6.46 -18.67 -0.28
C ASP A 51 7.24 -18.46 1.01
N GLN A 52 8.46 -18.99 1.10
CA GLN A 52 9.34 -18.72 2.23
C GLN A 52 9.83 -17.26 2.21
N LEU A 53 10.15 -16.70 1.03
CA LEU A 53 10.52 -15.28 0.90
C LEU A 53 9.39 -14.36 1.37
N LYS A 54 8.14 -14.67 1.02
CA LYS A 54 6.98 -13.93 1.53
C LYS A 54 6.87 -14.01 3.04
N ALA A 55 7.08 -15.19 3.62
CA ALA A 55 7.05 -15.39 5.08
C ALA A 55 8.17 -14.64 5.80
N LEU A 56 9.38 -14.66 5.26
CA LEU A 56 10.54 -13.93 5.80
C LEU A 56 10.32 -12.41 5.80
N ALA A 57 9.74 -11.87 4.72
CA ALA A 57 9.50 -10.45 4.57
C ALA A 57 8.40 -9.90 5.51
N GLN A 58 7.57 -10.76 6.12
CA GLN A 58 6.48 -10.32 7.01
C GLN A 58 6.99 -9.52 8.23
N ASP A 59 8.12 -9.94 8.79
CA ASP A 59 8.71 -9.31 9.98
C ASP A 59 9.39 -7.97 9.66
N TYR A 60 9.57 -7.66 8.36
CA TYR A 60 10.31 -6.49 7.85
C TYR A 60 9.48 -5.59 6.92
N ARG A 61 8.15 -5.60 7.06
CA ARG A 61 7.25 -4.85 6.16
C ARG A 61 7.53 -3.35 6.10
N GLU A 62 8.03 -2.79 7.19
CA GLU A 62 8.38 -1.37 7.31
C GLU A 62 9.79 -1.05 6.78
N MET A 63 10.51 -2.05 6.25
CA MET A 63 11.88 -1.91 5.73
C MET A 63 11.91 -2.19 4.23
N PRO A 64 11.67 -1.17 3.38
CA PRO A 64 11.68 -1.36 1.93
C PRO A 64 12.97 -1.96 1.39
N GLU A 65 14.12 -1.65 2.00
CA GLU A 65 15.44 -2.21 1.65
C GLU A 65 15.53 -3.73 1.86
N VAL A 66 14.68 -4.29 2.72
CA VAL A 66 14.55 -5.75 2.90
C VAL A 66 13.46 -6.30 1.98
N VAL A 67 12.30 -5.64 1.93
CA VAL A 67 11.14 -6.10 1.15
C VAL A 67 11.45 -6.16 -0.34
N ILE A 68 12.09 -5.13 -0.89
CA ILE A 68 12.31 -5.01 -2.35
C ILE A 68 13.08 -6.21 -2.90
N PRO A 69 14.30 -6.55 -2.46
CA PRO A 69 15.07 -7.64 -3.07
C PRO A 69 14.41 -9.00 -2.92
N LEU A 70 13.65 -9.23 -1.84
CA LEU A 70 12.90 -10.46 -1.64
C LEU A 70 11.69 -10.55 -2.60
N TYR A 71 10.91 -9.49 -2.69
CA TYR A 71 9.73 -9.47 -3.54
C TYR A 71 10.02 -9.29 -5.03
N GLU A 72 11.15 -8.69 -5.43
CA GLU A 72 11.63 -8.73 -6.81
C GLU A 72 11.78 -10.20 -7.28
N ARG A 73 12.33 -11.06 -6.41
CA ARG A 73 12.46 -12.49 -6.71
C ARG A 73 11.11 -13.20 -6.74
N VAL A 74 10.23 -12.95 -5.75
CA VAL A 74 8.88 -13.54 -5.72
C VAL A 74 8.11 -13.21 -7.00
N VAL A 75 8.09 -11.95 -7.42
CA VAL A 75 7.36 -11.50 -8.62
C VAL A 75 7.99 -12.04 -9.90
N ALA A 76 9.31 -12.24 -9.94
CA ALA A 76 9.98 -12.87 -11.08
C ALA A 76 9.61 -14.34 -11.23
N ASP A 77 9.54 -15.09 -10.11
CA ASP A 77 9.23 -16.51 -10.12
C ASP A 77 7.72 -16.79 -10.27
N VAL A 78 6.88 -15.90 -9.70
CA VAL A 78 5.42 -16.06 -9.71
C VAL A 78 4.78 -14.76 -10.24
N PRO A 79 4.86 -14.49 -11.54
CA PRO A 79 4.39 -13.22 -12.15
C PRO A 79 2.87 -13.06 -12.13
N GLY A 80 2.12 -14.08 -11.70
CA GLY A 80 0.67 -14.06 -11.49
C GLY A 80 0.24 -13.83 -10.04
N ASP A 81 1.17 -13.61 -9.11
CA ASP A 81 0.84 -13.28 -7.72
C ASP A 81 0.52 -11.78 -7.58
N ALA A 82 -0.76 -11.42 -7.70
CA ALA A 82 -1.21 -10.03 -7.59
C ALA A 82 -0.82 -9.39 -6.25
N GLN A 83 -0.88 -10.14 -5.15
CA GLN A 83 -0.54 -9.64 -3.84
C GLN A 83 0.97 -9.35 -3.73
N ALA A 84 1.82 -10.21 -4.29
CA ALA A 84 3.26 -9.96 -4.32
C ALA A 84 3.61 -8.72 -5.17
N ILE A 85 2.93 -8.54 -6.30
CA ILE A 85 3.08 -7.34 -7.13
C ILE A 85 2.69 -6.08 -6.33
N VAL A 86 1.58 -6.11 -5.59
CA VAL A 86 1.12 -4.98 -4.76
C VAL A 86 2.14 -4.63 -3.67
N VAL A 87 2.68 -5.64 -2.97
CA VAL A 87 3.70 -5.40 -1.93
C VAL A 87 4.95 -4.75 -2.51
N LEU A 88 5.44 -5.28 -3.63
CA LEU A 88 6.62 -4.71 -4.31
C LEU A 88 6.36 -3.30 -4.84
N ALA A 89 5.21 -3.08 -5.48
CA ALA A 89 4.83 -1.78 -6.01
C ALA A 89 4.69 -0.73 -4.90
N ASN A 90 4.14 -1.10 -3.75
CA ASN A 90 4.06 -0.23 -2.58
C ASN A 90 5.46 0.11 -2.03
N ALA A 91 6.36 -0.87 -1.92
CA ALA A 91 7.74 -0.64 -1.50
C ALA A 91 8.49 0.28 -2.48
N TYR A 92 8.26 0.13 -3.79
CA TYR A 92 8.77 1.02 -4.81
C TYR A 92 8.21 2.44 -4.71
N TRP A 93 6.93 2.58 -4.40
CA TRP A 93 6.31 3.89 -4.16
C TRP A 93 6.95 4.61 -2.99
N LEU A 94 7.10 3.92 -1.84
CA LEU A 94 7.71 4.45 -0.63
C LEU A 94 9.18 4.85 -0.81
N THR A 95 9.90 4.20 -1.74
CA THR A 95 11.29 4.53 -2.07
C THR A 95 11.45 5.52 -3.23
N GLY A 96 10.35 6.14 -3.69
CA GLY A 96 10.39 7.22 -4.68
C GLY A 96 10.60 6.77 -6.12
N ARG A 97 10.34 5.49 -6.48
CA ARG A 97 10.46 5.03 -7.87
C ARG A 97 9.40 5.62 -8.82
N GLY A 98 8.37 6.23 -8.25
CA GLY A 98 7.42 7.07 -8.98
C GLY A 98 6.39 6.33 -9.84
N PRO A 99 5.47 7.10 -10.45
CA PRO A 99 4.30 6.58 -11.15
C PRO A 99 4.64 5.76 -12.39
N GLY A 100 5.73 6.06 -13.08
CA GLY A 100 6.15 5.32 -14.28
C GLY A 100 6.51 3.85 -14.03
N VAL A 101 6.92 3.50 -12.81
CA VAL A 101 7.22 2.12 -12.39
C VAL A 101 5.99 1.51 -11.70
N VAL A 102 5.41 2.21 -10.75
CA VAL A 102 4.32 1.69 -9.90
C VAL A 102 3.01 1.55 -10.69
N GLY A 103 2.69 2.49 -11.57
CA GLY A 103 1.43 2.48 -12.33
C GLY A 103 1.22 1.21 -13.16
N PRO A 104 2.17 0.79 -14.02
CA PRO A 104 2.08 -0.47 -14.77
C PRO A 104 1.97 -1.71 -13.88
N MET A 105 2.69 -1.75 -12.75
CA MET A 105 2.61 -2.87 -11.80
C MET A 105 1.23 -2.95 -11.16
N ALA A 106 0.70 -1.84 -10.70
CA ALA A 106 -0.64 -1.77 -10.12
C ALA A 106 -1.73 -2.15 -11.13
N ALA A 107 -1.64 -1.65 -12.37
CA ALA A 107 -2.55 -2.02 -13.44
C ALA A 107 -2.51 -3.54 -13.74
N LYS A 108 -1.32 -4.14 -13.77
CA LYS A 108 -1.19 -5.60 -13.90
C LYS A 108 -1.84 -6.34 -12.74
N ALA A 109 -1.64 -5.89 -11.51
CA ALA A 109 -2.22 -6.53 -10.33
C ALA A 109 -3.76 -6.45 -10.33
N THR A 110 -4.37 -5.34 -10.77
CA THR A 110 -5.84 -5.23 -10.91
C THR A 110 -6.42 -6.15 -11.97
N GLN A 111 -5.65 -6.50 -13.01
CA GLN A 111 -6.08 -7.44 -14.05
C GLN A 111 -6.00 -8.89 -13.55
N ILE A 112 -4.97 -9.24 -12.75
CA ILE A 112 -4.78 -10.58 -12.19
C ILE A 112 -5.83 -10.86 -11.10
N ASP A 113 -6.00 -9.92 -10.18
CA ASP A 113 -6.97 -10.01 -9.09
C ASP A 113 -7.81 -8.73 -8.99
N PRO A 114 -8.96 -8.67 -9.67
CA PRO A 114 -9.86 -7.52 -9.61
C PRO A 114 -10.47 -7.25 -8.23
N ALA A 115 -10.38 -8.19 -7.28
CA ALA A 115 -10.84 -8.00 -5.90
C ALA A 115 -9.75 -7.42 -4.98
N ASN A 116 -8.51 -7.34 -5.43
CA ASN A 116 -7.41 -6.81 -4.65
C ASN A 116 -7.49 -5.29 -4.49
N ARG A 117 -8.04 -4.84 -3.38
CA ARG A 117 -8.21 -3.42 -3.05
C ARG A 117 -6.89 -2.64 -3.08
N GLY A 118 -5.79 -3.22 -2.59
CA GLY A 118 -4.47 -2.58 -2.59
C GLY A 118 -3.96 -2.28 -4.01
N ALA A 119 -4.22 -3.16 -4.97
CA ALA A 119 -3.88 -2.95 -6.37
C ALA A 119 -4.62 -1.73 -6.95
N TRP A 120 -5.92 -1.61 -6.67
CA TRP A 120 -6.74 -0.47 -7.12
C TRP A 120 -6.31 0.84 -6.48
N HIS A 121 -5.94 0.84 -5.19
CA HIS A 121 -5.40 2.03 -4.52
C HIS A 121 -4.09 2.50 -5.18
N LEU A 122 -3.15 1.59 -5.41
CA LEU A 122 -1.89 1.94 -6.08
C LEU A 122 -2.11 2.40 -7.52
N TRP A 123 -3.06 1.78 -8.23
CA TRP A 123 -3.41 2.19 -9.59
C TRP A 123 -3.97 3.61 -9.66
N ALA A 124 -4.82 3.99 -8.71
CA ALA A 124 -5.33 5.35 -8.63
C ALA A 124 -4.25 6.33 -8.16
N LEU A 125 -3.50 5.98 -7.11
CA LEU A 125 -2.45 6.81 -6.53
C LEU A 125 -1.32 7.13 -7.52
N ALA A 126 -0.95 6.16 -8.36
CA ALA A 126 0.13 6.29 -9.34
C ALA A 126 -0.26 7.05 -10.62
N GLU A 127 -1.46 7.63 -10.71
CA GLU A 127 -1.83 8.49 -11.83
C GLU A 127 -1.25 9.90 -11.65
N PRO A 128 -0.37 10.37 -12.53
CA PRO A 128 0.24 11.69 -12.38
C PRO A 128 -0.70 12.84 -12.74
N ASP A 129 -1.63 12.64 -13.69
CA ASP A 129 -2.61 13.63 -14.08
C ASP A 129 -3.71 13.73 -13.02
N LEU A 130 -3.94 14.92 -12.47
CA LEU A 130 -4.85 15.11 -11.35
C LEU A 130 -6.29 14.79 -11.71
N ARG A 131 -6.77 15.19 -12.91
CA ARG A 131 -8.14 14.91 -13.36
C ARG A 131 -8.37 13.41 -13.53
N LYS A 132 -7.45 12.72 -14.20
CA LYS A 132 -7.50 11.26 -14.33
C LYS A 132 -7.38 10.55 -12.99
N ARG A 133 -6.61 11.09 -12.05
CA ARG A 133 -6.49 10.54 -10.70
C ARG A 133 -7.80 10.63 -9.92
N VAL A 134 -8.54 11.74 -10.06
CA VAL A 134 -9.92 11.86 -9.54
C VAL A 134 -10.82 10.78 -10.15
N ASP A 135 -10.78 10.61 -11.48
CA ASP A 135 -11.59 9.60 -12.18
C ASP A 135 -11.25 8.18 -11.68
N ARG A 136 -9.95 7.88 -11.49
CA ARG A 136 -9.51 6.58 -10.97
C ARG A 136 -9.97 6.35 -9.53
N TRP A 137 -9.85 7.33 -8.64
CA TRP A 137 -10.37 7.22 -7.28
C TRP A 137 -11.90 7.07 -7.26
N HIS A 138 -12.61 7.74 -8.16
CA HIS A 138 -14.05 7.54 -8.31
C HIS A 138 -14.39 6.10 -8.75
N GLU A 139 -13.61 5.51 -9.65
CA GLU A 139 -13.78 4.08 -10.02
C GLU A 139 -13.50 3.15 -8.83
N VAL A 140 -12.46 3.44 -8.04
CA VAL A 140 -12.16 2.67 -6.81
C VAL A 140 -13.33 2.72 -5.82
N THR A 141 -13.94 3.89 -5.60
CA THR A 141 -15.09 4.02 -4.68
C THR A 141 -16.34 3.31 -5.18
N LYS A 142 -16.56 3.23 -6.50
CA LYS A 142 -17.66 2.42 -7.06
C LYS A 142 -17.44 0.94 -6.84
N ARG A 143 -16.20 0.47 -6.98
CA ARG A 143 -15.84 -0.94 -6.80
C ARG A 143 -15.84 -1.36 -5.34
N PHE A 144 -15.40 -0.48 -4.45
CA PHE A 144 -15.28 -0.71 -3.01
C PHE A 144 -16.03 0.39 -2.22
N PRO A 145 -17.37 0.39 -2.22
CA PRO A 145 -18.15 1.49 -1.65
C PRO A 145 -17.97 1.67 -0.13
N ALA A 146 -17.61 0.60 0.59
CA ALA A 146 -17.33 0.67 2.02
C ALA A 146 -15.89 1.14 2.37
N ASP A 147 -15.04 1.40 1.35
CA ASP A 147 -13.67 1.80 1.57
C ASP A 147 -13.56 3.29 1.90
N GLN A 148 -13.45 3.60 3.18
CA GLN A 148 -13.33 4.99 3.66
C GLN A 148 -12.04 5.67 3.19
N LEU A 149 -10.93 4.92 3.05
CA LEU A 149 -9.67 5.47 2.54
C LEU A 149 -9.79 5.91 1.09
N ALA A 150 -10.44 5.09 0.24
CA ALA A 150 -10.67 5.45 -1.15
C ALA A 150 -11.59 6.69 -1.27
N ARG A 151 -12.64 6.79 -0.44
CA ARG A 151 -13.52 7.97 -0.42
C ARG A 151 -12.77 9.22 0.06
N ALA A 152 -11.95 9.10 1.09
CA ALA A 152 -11.10 10.22 1.53
C ALA A 152 -10.15 10.67 0.42
N ALA A 153 -9.45 9.73 -0.22
CA ALA A 153 -8.56 10.02 -1.34
C ALA A 153 -9.30 10.67 -2.53
N LEU A 154 -10.52 10.22 -2.84
CA LEU A 154 -11.36 10.86 -3.86
C LEU A 154 -11.66 12.31 -3.48
N ALA A 155 -12.12 12.56 -2.25
CA ALA A 155 -12.46 13.90 -1.79
C ALA A 155 -11.26 14.84 -1.79
N ASP A 156 -10.09 14.39 -1.32
CA ASP A 156 -8.85 15.17 -1.30
C ASP A 156 -8.38 15.53 -2.71
N ASN A 157 -8.37 14.56 -3.64
CA ASN A 157 -7.97 14.81 -5.03
C ASN A 157 -8.99 15.69 -5.77
N ALA A 158 -10.29 15.51 -5.53
CA ALA A 158 -11.32 16.37 -6.10
C ALA A 158 -11.23 17.81 -5.56
N THR A 159 -10.85 17.98 -4.29
CA THR A 159 -10.56 19.29 -3.71
C THR A 159 -9.38 19.97 -4.40
N SER A 160 -8.29 19.25 -4.61
CA SER A 160 -7.11 19.77 -5.31
C SER A 160 -7.46 20.16 -6.74
N LEU A 161 -8.19 19.31 -7.46
CA LEU A 161 -8.65 19.60 -8.83
C LEU A 161 -9.55 20.85 -8.88
N ALA A 162 -10.49 20.94 -7.95
CA ALA A 162 -11.37 22.10 -7.84
C ALA A 162 -10.59 23.39 -7.61
N HIS A 163 -9.54 23.34 -6.79
CA HIS A 163 -8.70 24.50 -6.50
C HIS A 163 -7.82 24.89 -7.69
N GLU A 164 -7.11 23.92 -8.29
CA GLU A 164 -6.14 24.18 -9.36
C GLU A 164 -6.80 24.63 -10.66
N GLU A 165 -7.97 24.06 -11.00
CA GLU A 165 -8.65 24.33 -12.27
C GLU A 165 -9.94 25.16 -12.10
N GLN A 166 -10.28 25.59 -10.90
CA GLN A 166 -11.56 26.28 -10.58
C GLN A 166 -12.76 25.43 -11.03
N ASP A 167 -12.65 24.10 -10.88
CA ASP A 167 -13.64 23.14 -11.36
C ASP A 167 -14.79 22.97 -10.36
N VAL A 168 -15.93 23.58 -10.70
CA VAL A 168 -17.16 23.52 -9.90
C VAL A 168 -17.70 22.08 -9.78
N VAL A 169 -17.47 21.21 -10.77
CA VAL A 169 -17.92 19.81 -10.72
C VAL A 169 -17.08 19.03 -9.73
N ALA A 170 -15.76 19.22 -9.77
CA ALA A 170 -14.85 18.64 -8.79
C ALA A 170 -15.15 19.14 -7.36
N LEU A 171 -15.46 20.44 -7.19
CA LEU A 171 -15.85 21.00 -5.89
C LEU A 171 -17.11 20.30 -5.33
N LYS A 172 -18.15 20.16 -6.17
CA LYS A 172 -19.37 19.48 -5.76
C LYS A 172 -19.12 18.02 -5.39
N LEU A 173 -18.27 17.32 -6.13
CA LEU A 173 -17.87 15.94 -5.84
C LEU A 173 -17.14 15.86 -4.50
N ALA A 174 -16.18 16.75 -4.24
CA ALA A 174 -15.46 16.80 -2.97
C ALA A 174 -16.42 17.02 -1.79
N ILE A 175 -17.30 18.02 -1.87
CA ILE A 175 -18.28 18.33 -0.83
C ILE A 175 -19.17 17.11 -0.55
N ALA A 176 -19.78 16.52 -1.58
CA ALA A 176 -20.68 15.37 -1.42
C ALA A 176 -19.95 14.16 -0.79
N THR A 177 -18.70 13.94 -1.16
CA THR A 177 -17.90 12.84 -0.63
C THR A 177 -17.53 13.06 0.84
N TYR A 178 -17.13 14.29 1.23
CA TYR A 178 -16.87 14.62 2.63
C TYR A 178 -18.14 14.58 3.49
N GLU A 179 -19.30 14.99 2.97
CA GLU A 179 -20.58 14.87 3.66
C GLU A 179 -20.93 13.41 3.97
N SER A 180 -20.69 12.52 3.01
CA SER A 180 -20.86 11.08 3.22
C SER A 180 -19.93 10.53 4.31
N LEU A 181 -18.64 10.94 4.30
CA LEU A 181 -17.68 10.56 5.34
C LEU A 181 -18.07 11.11 6.72
N LEU A 182 -18.55 12.35 6.79
CA LEU A 182 -19.02 12.97 8.03
C LEU A 182 -20.22 12.23 8.62
N ALA A 183 -21.18 11.82 7.77
CA ALA A 183 -22.37 11.10 8.21
C ALA A 183 -22.04 9.74 8.86
N GLU A 184 -20.96 9.09 8.42
CA GLU A 184 -20.51 7.79 8.94
C GLU A 184 -19.51 7.91 10.09
N SER A 185 -18.88 9.08 10.28
CA SER A 185 -17.85 9.28 11.30
C SER A 185 -18.45 9.28 12.70
N THR A 186 -17.89 8.44 13.59
CA THR A 186 -18.25 8.37 15.01
C THR A 186 -17.23 9.06 15.93
N GLN A 187 -16.03 9.36 15.44
CA GLN A 187 -14.96 9.98 16.23
C GLN A 187 -15.11 11.49 16.21
N THR A 188 -15.18 12.13 17.38
CA THR A 188 -15.38 13.59 17.53
C THR A 188 -14.30 14.39 16.80
N ALA A 189 -13.03 14.01 16.93
CA ALA A 189 -11.93 14.72 16.29
C ALA A 189 -12.03 14.67 14.75
N GLN A 190 -12.36 13.50 14.19
CA GLN A 190 -12.57 13.33 12.76
C GLN A 190 -13.77 14.14 12.26
N ARG A 191 -14.89 14.14 13.01
CA ARG A 191 -16.07 14.95 12.68
C ARG A 191 -15.74 16.43 12.59
N LEU A 192 -15.06 16.97 13.62
CA LEU A 192 -14.65 18.38 13.64
C LEU A 192 -13.74 18.74 12.45
N ALA A 193 -12.80 17.89 12.10
CA ALA A 193 -11.93 18.09 10.93
C ALA A 193 -12.75 18.13 9.62
N LEU A 194 -13.67 17.18 9.44
CA LEU A 194 -14.53 17.12 8.25
C LEU A 194 -15.48 18.32 8.16
N GLU A 195 -16.08 18.75 9.28
CA GLU A 195 -16.93 19.95 9.35
C GLU A 195 -16.14 21.22 8.99
N HIS A 196 -14.92 21.35 9.49
CA HIS A 196 -14.04 22.46 9.13
C HIS A 196 -13.73 22.49 7.63
N THR A 197 -13.34 21.35 7.06
CA THR A 197 -13.07 21.20 5.62
C THR A 197 -14.30 21.57 4.79
N LEU A 198 -15.48 21.05 5.14
CA LEU A 198 -16.73 21.35 4.45
C LEU A 198 -17.09 22.85 4.49
N ASN A 199 -16.93 23.49 5.65
CA ASN A 199 -17.16 24.93 5.79
C ASN A 199 -16.22 25.74 4.88
N THR A 200 -14.95 25.35 4.80
CA THR A 200 -13.96 25.96 3.90
C THR A 200 -14.37 25.79 2.43
N LEU A 201 -14.67 24.60 1.98
CA LEU A 201 -15.05 24.32 0.58
C LEU A 201 -16.33 25.04 0.17
N ARG A 202 -17.31 25.11 1.07
CA ARG A 202 -18.59 25.83 0.83
C ARG A 202 -18.43 27.35 0.74
N SER A 203 -17.32 27.89 1.27
CA SER A 203 -17.02 29.32 1.19
C SER A 203 -16.34 29.73 -0.12
N TRP A 204 -15.83 28.78 -0.91
CA TRP A 204 -15.15 29.09 -2.16
C TRP A 204 -16.08 29.75 -3.17
N ARG A 205 -15.57 30.78 -3.85
CA ARG A 205 -16.23 31.56 -4.90
C ARG A 205 -15.25 31.81 -6.03
N TRP A 206 -15.57 31.44 -7.24
CA TRP A 206 -14.91 31.79 -8.48
C TRP A 206 -15.92 31.86 -9.62
#